data_9f28020acced1eedf9b7f8af7bcb87bf
#
_entry.id   9f28020acced1eedf9b7f8af7bcb87bf
#
_cell.length_a   1.000
_cell.length_b   1.000
_cell.length_c   1.000
_cell.angle_alpha   90.00
_cell.angle_beta   90.00
_cell.angle_gamma   90.00
#
_symmetry.space_group_name_H-M   'P 1'
#
loop_
_entity.id
_entity.type
_entity.pdbx_description
1 polymer ?
#
loop_
_entity_poly.entity_id
_entity_poly.type
_entity_poly.pdbx_seq_one_letter_code
_entity_poly.pdbx_strand_id
1 'polypeptide(L)'
;MKKLVVLIVLMSTLVWCQSPLDRLENSPRHHEWVTFSAQNQAVKSFLVYPEVSEKVAVVIVIHENRGLNDWARSMADQIAEMGYIVLAPDFLSGTASNGGGTSDYENSDLARTAIYGLDPNQIKATLEASVAFAKTIPAANGKVAVIGFCWGGSQSFLFATQSNEIETAIVCYGTGPKATSAYQNIQIPIYGFYGGNDNRVNATIPSSQAAMQDNSNTFEAVIYEGAGHGFFRAGEEENTSEANKKARNEGLARLKRILSSL
;
A
#
# COMPACT_ATOMS: atom_id res chain seq x y z
N MET A 1 -50.86 -22.54 -34.53
CA MET A 1 -49.47 -22.04 -34.38
C MET A 1 -49.42 -21.17 -33.13
N LYS A 2 -48.88 -21.70 -32.01
CA LYS A 2 -48.73 -20.93 -30.74
C LYS A 2 -47.41 -20.15 -30.79
N LYS A 3 -47.47 -18.81 -30.74
CA LYS A 3 -46.30 -17.95 -30.67
C LYS A 3 -45.76 -17.99 -29.24
N LEU A 4 -44.54 -18.52 -29.07
CA LEU A 4 -43.82 -18.49 -27.83
C LEU A 4 -43.19 -17.08 -27.66
N VAL A 5 -43.65 -16.30 -26.69
CA VAL A 5 -43.07 -15.02 -26.33
C VAL A 5 -41.99 -15.31 -25.27
N VAL A 6 -40.74 -15.19 -25.68
CA VAL A 6 -39.59 -15.29 -24.75
C VAL A 6 -39.41 -13.92 -24.11
N LEU A 7 -39.72 -13.83 -22.82
CA LEU A 7 -39.48 -12.63 -22.00
C LEU A 7 -38.02 -12.66 -21.55
N ILE A 8 -37.17 -11.85 -22.19
CA ILE A 8 -35.79 -11.65 -21.76
C ILE A 8 -35.82 -10.66 -20.58
N VAL A 9 -35.67 -11.17 -19.35
CA VAL A 9 -35.46 -10.35 -18.16
C VAL A 9 -34.01 -9.89 -18.18
N LEU A 10 -33.77 -8.63 -18.56
CA LEU A 10 -32.48 -7.97 -18.33
C LEU A 10 -32.32 -7.75 -16.81
N MET A 11 -31.59 -8.63 -16.15
CA MET A 11 -31.09 -8.35 -14.83
C MET A 11 -29.99 -7.28 -14.97
N SER A 12 -30.33 -6.01 -14.72
CA SER A 12 -29.38 -4.96 -14.49
C SER A 12 -28.67 -5.27 -13.17
N THR A 13 -27.45 -5.78 -13.24
CA THR A 13 -26.56 -5.86 -12.08
C THR A 13 -26.22 -4.42 -11.67
N LEU A 14 -26.92 -3.92 -10.66
CA LEU A 14 -26.49 -2.74 -9.93
C LEU A 14 -25.11 -3.08 -9.33
N VAL A 15 -24.05 -2.56 -9.96
CA VAL A 15 -22.73 -2.57 -9.35
C VAL A 15 -22.79 -1.58 -8.19
N TRP A 16 -23.12 -2.08 -7.02
CA TRP A 16 -23.00 -1.31 -5.79
C TRP A 16 -21.51 -1.05 -5.58
N CYS A 17 -21.14 0.22 -5.46
CA CYS A 17 -19.81 0.60 -4.98
C CYS A 17 -19.71 0.13 -3.53
N GLN A 18 -19.01 -0.99 -3.30
CA GLN A 18 -18.80 -1.50 -1.96
C GLN A 18 -17.89 -0.55 -1.18
N SER A 19 -18.29 -0.17 0.03
CA SER A 19 -17.40 0.55 0.93
C SER A 19 -16.16 -0.31 1.26
N PRO A 20 -15.04 0.30 1.67
CA PRO A 20 -13.87 -0.45 2.12
C PRO A 20 -14.19 -1.46 3.24
N LEU A 21 -15.10 -1.11 4.16
CA LEU A 21 -15.55 -2.00 5.23
C LEU A 21 -16.38 -3.16 4.68
N ASP A 22 -17.36 -2.89 3.81
CA ASP A 22 -18.16 -3.95 3.18
C ASP A 22 -17.28 -4.96 2.43
N ARG A 23 -16.22 -4.47 1.75
CA ARG A 23 -15.25 -5.34 1.08
C ARG A 23 -14.53 -6.26 2.06
N LEU A 24 -14.10 -5.72 3.20
CA LEU A 24 -13.42 -6.51 4.23
C LEU A 24 -14.35 -7.55 4.85
N GLU A 25 -15.59 -7.18 5.15
CA GLU A 25 -16.59 -8.07 5.76
C GLU A 25 -17.03 -9.21 4.82
N ASN A 26 -17.02 -8.96 3.51
CA ASN A 26 -17.40 -9.94 2.49
C ASN A 26 -16.19 -10.61 1.81
N SER A 27 -14.98 -10.35 2.26
CA SER A 27 -13.78 -10.98 1.70
C SER A 27 -13.76 -12.48 2.01
N PRO A 28 -13.48 -13.34 1.02
CA PRO A 28 -13.30 -14.78 1.25
C PRO A 28 -11.96 -15.11 1.92
N ARG A 29 -11.04 -14.16 1.96
CA ARG A 29 -9.66 -14.36 2.44
C ARG A 29 -9.60 -14.38 3.96
N HIS A 30 -8.64 -15.13 4.50
CA HIS A 30 -8.40 -15.15 5.94
C HIS A 30 -7.73 -13.84 6.40
N HIS A 31 -8.37 -13.16 7.33
CA HIS A 31 -7.88 -11.95 8.00
C HIS A 31 -7.56 -12.26 9.45
N GLU A 32 -6.41 -11.80 9.93
CA GLU A 32 -6.10 -11.84 11.36
C GLU A 32 -5.32 -10.60 11.80
N TRP A 33 -5.37 -10.35 13.10
CA TRP A 33 -4.52 -9.35 13.73
C TRP A 33 -3.36 -10.05 14.42
N VAL A 34 -2.16 -9.64 14.06
CA VAL A 34 -0.93 -10.11 14.68
C VAL A 34 -0.23 -8.98 15.41
N THR A 35 0.63 -9.32 16.37
CA THR A 35 1.44 -8.35 17.09
C THR A 35 2.88 -8.84 17.14
N PHE A 36 3.82 -7.98 16.80
CA PHE A 36 5.24 -8.23 16.94
C PHE A 36 5.93 -7.04 17.61
N SER A 37 7.15 -7.23 18.10
CA SER A 37 7.90 -6.18 18.75
C SER A 37 8.81 -5.44 17.76
N ALA A 38 8.74 -4.11 17.75
CA ALA A 38 9.69 -3.23 17.09
C ALA A 38 10.45 -2.46 18.17
N GLN A 39 11.66 -2.88 18.48
CA GLN A 39 12.39 -2.43 19.67
C GLN A 39 11.56 -2.64 20.94
N ASN A 40 11.12 -1.57 21.60
CA ASN A 40 10.34 -1.62 22.84
C ASN A 40 8.84 -1.40 22.64
N GLN A 41 8.37 -1.32 21.38
CA GLN A 41 6.97 -1.07 21.04
C GLN A 41 6.33 -2.31 20.44
N ALA A 42 5.16 -2.68 20.95
CA ALA A 42 4.30 -3.69 20.33
C ALA A 42 3.59 -3.07 19.13
N VAL A 43 3.79 -3.64 17.93
CA VAL A 43 3.16 -3.20 16.68
C VAL A 43 2.02 -4.14 16.34
N LYS A 44 0.79 -3.64 16.37
CA LYS A 44 -0.39 -4.35 15.90
C LYS A 44 -0.46 -4.25 14.39
N SER A 45 -0.69 -5.36 13.72
CA SER A 45 -0.66 -5.42 12.26
C SER A 45 -1.81 -6.24 11.71
N PHE A 46 -2.39 -5.81 10.61
CA PHE A 46 -3.40 -6.57 9.89
C PHE A 46 -2.71 -7.50 8.90
N LEU A 47 -2.98 -8.80 9.01
CA LEU A 47 -2.40 -9.84 8.17
C LEU A 47 -3.50 -10.50 7.35
N VAL A 48 -3.25 -10.62 6.04
CA VAL A 48 -4.18 -11.24 5.09
C VAL A 48 -3.46 -12.35 4.34
N TYR A 49 -4.10 -13.53 4.30
CA TYR A 49 -3.63 -14.65 3.51
C TYR A 49 -4.39 -14.75 2.19
N PRO A 50 -3.69 -14.99 1.07
CA PRO A 50 -4.33 -15.29 -0.21
C PRO A 50 -4.93 -16.70 -0.20
N GLU A 51 -5.85 -16.95 -1.13
CA GLU A 51 -6.41 -18.30 -1.33
C GLU A 51 -5.53 -19.11 -2.29
N VAL A 52 -4.32 -19.42 -1.85
CA VAL A 52 -3.34 -20.23 -2.62
C VAL A 52 -2.74 -21.33 -1.73
N SER A 53 -2.24 -22.40 -2.33
CA SER A 53 -1.64 -23.54 -1.64
C SER A 53 -0.12 -23.45 -1.54
N GLU A 54 0.50 -22.66 -2.42
CA GLU A 54 1.95 -22.53 -2.50
C GLU A 54 2.45 -21.47 -1.51
N LYS A 55 3.74 -21.55 -1.18
CA LYS A 55 4.42 -20.47 -0.46
C LYS A 55 4.61 -19.28 -1.39
N VAL A 56 4.21 -18.09 -0.93
CA VAL A 56 4.23 -16.87 -1.71
C VAL A 56 5.00 -15.75 -1.01
N ALA A 57 5.34 -14.71 -1.75
CA ALA A 57 5.98 -13.54 -1.18
C ALA A 57 5.03 -12.77 -0.24
N VAL A 58 5.62 -12.01 0.68
CA VAL A 58 4.89 -11.09 1.56
C VAL A 58 5.00 -9.68 1.03
N VAL A 59 3.88 -8.98 0.96
CA VAL A 59 3.82 -7.56 0.66
C VAL A 59 3.51 -6.79 1.94
N ILE A 60 4.43 -5.93 2.37
CA ILE A 60 4.20 -5.02 3.49
C ILE A 60 3.52 -3.77 2.95
N VAL A 61 2.35 -3.43 3.51
CA VAL A 61 1.56 -2.25 3.13
C VAL A 61 1.75 -1.14 4.15
N ILE A 62 2.32 -0.01 3.72
CA ILE A 62 2.42 1.20 4.52
C ILE A 62 1.25 2.11 4.19
N HIS A 63 0.38 2.34 5.18
CA HIS A 63 -0.85 3.12 5.03
C HIS A 63 -0.61 4.61 4.72
N GLU A 64 -1.68 5.32 4.38
CA GLU A 64 -1.67 6.77 4.21
C GLU A 64 -1.51 7.52 5.57
N ASN A 65 -1.53 8.85 5.53
CA ASN A 65 -1.37 9.71 6.70
C ASN A 65 -2.56 9.72 7.70
N ARG A 66 -3.50 8.78 7.56
CA ARG A 66 -4.65 8.61 8.45
C ARG A 66 -4.61 7.30 9.22
N GLY A 67 -3.45 6.62 9.22
CA GLY A 67 -3.27 5.36 9.91
C GLY A 67 -3.85 4.15 9.16
N LEU A 68 -3.88 3.01 9.83
CA LEU A 68 -4.37 1.74 9.29
C LEU A 68 -5.92 1.67 9.37
N ASN A 69 -6.57 2.55 8.60
CA ASN A 69 -8.02 2.63 8.50
C ASN A 69 -8.61 1.54 7.57
N ASP A 70 -9.94 1.53 7.40
CA ASP A 70 -10.64 0.53 6.60
C ASP A 70 -10.16 0.51 5.15
N TRP A 71 -9.87 1.66 4.55
CA TRP A 71 -9.33 1.72 3.20
C TRP A 71 -7.96 1.05 3.09
N ALA A 72 -7.06 1.32 4.02
CA ALA A 72 -5.71 0.72 4.02
C ALA A 72 -5.78 -0.81 4.20
N ARG A 73 -6.68 -1.30 5.08
CA ARG A 73 -6.93 -2.73 5.25
C ARG A 73 -7.59 -3.37 4.03
N SER A 74 -8.55 -2.67 3.40
CA SER A 74 -9.18 -3.10 2.15
C SER A 74 -8.18 -3.16 0.99
N MET A 75 -7.23 -2.22 0.91
CA MET A 75 -6.15 -2.28 -0.08
C MET A 75 -5.21 -3.46 0.18
N ALA A 76 -4.92 -3.77 1.45
CA ALA A 76 -4.16 -4.96 1.80
C ALA A 76 -4.88 -6.25 1.35
N ASP A 77 -6.19 -6.33 1.53
CA ASP A 77 -7.02 -7.44 1.06
C ASP A 77 -7.03 -7.55 -0.48
N GLN A 78 -7.12 -6.43 -1.22
CA GLN A 78 -7.04 -6.40 -2.68
C GLN A 78 -5.66 -6.85 -3.22
N ILE A 79 -4.59 -6.56 -2.50
CA ILE A 79 -3.25 -7.06 -2.84
C ILE A 79 -3.15 -8.57 -2.56
N ALA A 80 -3.77 -9.05 -1.48
CA ALA A 80 -3.82 -10.48 -1.19
C ALA A 80 -4.63 -11.25 -2.24
N GLU A 81 -5.67 -10.65 -2.83
CA GLU A 81 -6.40 -11.20 -3.98
C GLU A 81 -5.48 -11.46 -5.20
N MET A 82 -4.37 -10.74 -5.30
CA MET A 82 -3.38 -10.97 -6.37
C MET A 82 -2.48 -12.19 -6.11
N GLY A 83 -2.63 -12.88 -4.96
CA GLY A 83 -1.91 -14.11 -4.63
C GLY A 83 -0.73 -13.93 -3.66
N TYR A 84 -0.71 -12.87 -2.86
CA TYR A 84 0.39 -12.56 -1.93
C TYR A 84 -0.10 -12.55 -0.48
N ILE A 85 0.74 -12.94 0.47
CA ILE A 85 0.50 -12.64 1.88
C ILE A 85 0.71 -11.15 2.07
N VAL A 86 -0.19 -10.49 2.80
CA VAL A 86 -0.08 -9.05 3.03
C VAL A 86 -0.02 -8.75 4.51
N LEU A 87 1.01 -8.02 4.93
CA LEU A 87 1.18 -7.53 6.28
C LEU A 87 1.06 -5.99 6.27
N ALA A 88 0.08 -5.46 6.99
CA ALA A 88 -0.15 -4.03 7.11
C ALA A 88 0.05 -3.59 8.56
N PRO A 89 1.25 -3.11 8.96
CA PRO A 89 1.50 -2.63 10.30
C PRO A 89 0.76 -1.31 10.57
N ASP A 90 0.21 -1.19 11.77
CA ASP A 90 -0.33 0.07 12.27
C ASP A 90 0.80 0.89 12.91
N PHE A 91 1.31 1.88 12.18
CA PHE A 91 2.38 2.76 12.67
C PHE A 91 1.96 3.64 13.85
N LEU A 92 0.67 3.73 14.12
CA LEU A 92 0.13 4.40 15.30
C LEU A 92 -0.04 3.48 16.51
N SER A 93 0.39 2.22 16.45
CA SER A 93 0.37 1.31 17.60
C SER A 93 1.01 1.95 18.81
N GLY A 94 0.32 1.95 19.94
CA GLY A 94 0.81 2.50 21.21
C GLY A 94 0.81 4.03 21.31
N THR A 95 0.36 4.76 20.29
CA THR A 95 0.44 6.25 20.27
C THR A 95 -0.85 6.95 20.71
N ALA A 96 -1.99 6.26 20.70
CA ALA A 96 -3.22 6.82 21.21
C ALA A 96 -3.17 6.96 22.76
N SER A 97 -3.96 7.85 23.32
CA SER A 97 -3.96 8.19 24.75
C SER A 97 -4.23 6.99 25.67
N ASN A 98 -4.96 5.98 25.17
CA ASN A 98 -5.23 4.71 25.86
C ASN A 98 -4.16 3.62 25.58
N GLY A 99 -3.09 3.96 24.88
CA GLY A 99 -2.06 2.99 24.43
C GLY A 99 -2.47 2.16 23.22
N GLY A 100 -3.57 2.52 22.56
CA GLY A 100 -4.05 1.87 21.33
C GLY A 100 -3.39 2.40 20.06
N GLY A 101 -4.01 2.10 18.91
CA GLY A 101 -3.52 2.47 17.58
C GLY A 101 -4.50 3.35 16.79
N THR A 102 -4.50 3.18 15.46
CA THR A 102 -5.31 4.01 14.55
C THR A 102 -6.79 4.06 14.93
N SER A 103 -7.40 2.93 15.30
CA SER A 103 -8.83 2.85 15.65
C SER A 103 -9.21 3.55 16.95
N ASP A 104 -8.23 3.92 17.75
CA ASP A 104 -8.43 4.53 19.07
C ASP A 104 -8.34 6.06 19.02
N TYR A 105 -8.06 6.64 17.86
CA TYR A 105 -8.14 8.08 17.65
C TYR A 105 -9.59 8.51 17.41
N GLU A 106 -9.99 9.57 18.07
CA GLU A 106 -11.35 10.13 18.00
C GLU A 106 -11.76 10.51 16.55
N ASN A 107 -10.79 10.95 15.75
CA ASN A 107 -11.00 11.29 14.36
C ASN A 107 -9.70 11.19 13.54
N SER A 108 -9.84 11.22 12.21
CA SER A 108 -8.74 11.07 11.26
C SER A 108 -7.73 12.22 11.27
N ASP A 109 -8.09 13.42 11.75
CA ASP A 109 -7.17 14.55 11.79
C ASP A 109 -6.22 14.43 13.00
N LEU A 110 -6.68 13.88 14.10
CA LEU A 110 -5.82 13.53 15.24
C LEU A 110 -4.86 12.40 14.87
N ALA A 111 -5.34 11.36 14.20
CA ALA A 111 -4.47 10.30 13.67
C ALA A 111 -3.42 10.86 12.70
N ARG A 112 -3.81 11.78 11.82
CA ARG A 112 -2.89 12.46 10.90
C ARG A 112 -1.82 13.26 11.64
N THR A 113 -2.21 13.99 12.67
CA THR A 113 -1.27 14.76 13.49
C THR A 113 -0.24 13.82 14.16
N ALA A 114 -0.71 12.71 14.70
CA ALA A 114 0.15 11.68 15.30
C ALA A 114 1.13 11.08 14.27
N ILE A 115 0.68 10.74 13.06
CA ILE A 115 1.54 10.21 11.98
C ILE A 115 2.70 11.15 11.67
N TYR A 116 2.44 12.46 11.58
CA TYR A 116 3.51 13.43 11.30
C TYR A 116 4.39 13.74 12.52
N GLY A 117 4.00 13.30 13.70
CA GLY A 117 4.78 13.37 14.95
C GLY A 117 5.60 12.12 15.24
N LEU A 118 5.51 11.06 14.44
CA LEU A 118 6.27 9.83 14.66
C LEU A 118 7.77 10.04 14.55
N ASP A 119 8.52 9.41 15.46
CA ASP A 119 9.98 9.34 15.40
C ASP A 119 10.42 8.54 14.15
N PRO A 120 11.24 9.11 13.25
CA PRO A 120 11.79 8.40 12.10
C PRO A 120 12.50 7.09 12.44
N ASN A 121 13.18 7.01 13.59
CA ASN A 121 13.84 5.78 14.03
C ASN A 121 12.81 4.70 14.41
N GLN A 122 11.68 5.09 15.01
CA GLN A 122 10.59 4.16 15.31
C GLN A 122 9.91 3.67 14.03
N ILE A 123 9.71 4.55 13.03
CA ILE A 123 9.18 4.14 11.72
C ILE A 123 10.10 3.09 11.09
N LYS A 124 11.41 3.36 11.05
CA LYS A 124 12.40 2.42 10.53
C LYS A 124 12.37 1.08 11.28
N ALA A 125 12.39 1.13 12.61
CA ALA A 125 12.34 -0.08 13.45
C ALA A 125 11.08 -0.90 13.22
N THR A 126 9.93 -0.24 13.03
CA THR A 126 8.66 -0.90 12.69
C THR A 126 8.76 -1.62 11.34
N LEU A 127 9.36 -1.00 10.33
CA LEU A 127 9.53 -1.62 9.01
C LEU A 127 10.51 -2.80 9.07
N GLU A 128 11.64 -2.66 9.75
CA GLU A 128 12.62 -3.75 9.94
C GLU A 128 11.99 -4.93 10.68
N ALA A 129 11.24 -4.67 11.75
CA ALA A 129 10.52 -5.71 12.48
C ALA A 129 9.41 -6.36 11.63
N SER A 130 8.73 -5.59 10.77
CA SER A 130 7.74 -6.10 9.84
C SER A 130 8.37 -7.06 8.81
N VAL A 131 9.54 -6.72 8.27
CA VAL A 131 10.30 -7.60 7.36
C VAL A 131 10.74 -8.88 8.08
N ALA A 132 11.29 -8.75 9.28
CA ALA A 132 11.70 -9.91 10.09
C ALA A 132 10.50 -10.82 10.39
N PHE A 133 9.37 -10.26 10.82
CA PHE A 133 8.15 -11.01 11.08
C PHE A 133 7.62 -11.69 9.81
N ALA A 134 7.56 -10.98 8.68
CA ALA A 134 7.11 -11.50 7.39
C ALA A 134 7.88 -12.79 6.99
N LYS A 135 9.19 -12.81 7.22
CA LYS A 135 10.05 -13.97 6.93
C LYS A 135 9.80 -15.18 7.86
N THR A 136 9.14 -14.98 9.01
CA THR A 136 8.78 -16.08 9.92
C THR A 136 7.44 -16.73 9.58
N ILE A 137 6.63 -16.16 8.71
CA ILE A 137 5.32 -16.69 8.35
C ILE A 137 5.50 -18.03 7.62
N PRO A 138 4.91 -19.12 8.11
CA PRO A 138 5.15 -20.47 7.53
C PRO A 138 4.75 -20.61 6.05
N ALA A 139 3.73 -19.85 5.62
CA ALA A 139 3.24 -19.80 4.24
C ALA A 139 4.06 -18.86 3.34
N ALA A 140 5.02 -18.11 3.89
CA ALA A 140 5.88 -17.22 3.12
C ALA A 140 7.03 -17.97 2.43
N ASN A 141 7.44 -17.49 1.25
CA ASN A 141 8.60 -18.01 0.50
C ASN A 141 9.92 -17.29 0.85
N GLY A 142 9.90 -16.36 1.82
CA GLY A 142 11.04 -15.58 2.27
C GLY A 142 11.27 -14.27 1.52
N LYS A 143 10.61 -14.05 0.38
CA LYS A 143 10.68 -12.78 -0.36
C LYS A 143 9.71 -11.75 0.22
N VAL A 144 10.16 -10.51 0.32
CA VAL A 144 9.37 -9.39 0.87
C VAL A 144 9.40 -8.20 -0.08
N ALA A 145 8.25 -7.65 -0.40
CA ALA A 145 8.11 -6.36 -1.07
C ALA A 145 7.47 -5.35 -0.13
N VAL A 146 7.73 -4.06 -0.36
CA VAL A 146 7.09 -2.97 0.39
C VAL A 146 6.33 -2.08 -0.57
N ILE A 147 5.07 -1.79 -0.27
CA ILE A 147 4.25 -0.79 -0.96
C ILE A 147 3.77 0.24 0.03
N GLY A 148 3.83 1.50 -0.33
CA GLY A 148 3.31 2.58 0.52
C GLY A 148 2.49 3.59 -0.26
N PHE A 149 1.53 4.21 0.44
CA PHE A 149 0.58 5.16 -0.14
C PHE A 149 0.71 6.51 0.53
N CYS A 150 0.80 7.61 -0.23
CA CYS A 150 0.92 8.99 0.28
C CYS A 150 2.14 9.15 1.21
N TRP A 151 1.91 9.40 2.50
CA TRP A 151 2.95 9.37 3.53
C TRP A 151 3.71 8.04 3.51
N GLY A 152 2.97 6.93 3.47
CA GLY A 152 3.55 5.59 3.37
C GLY A 152 4.37 5.37 2.09
N GLY A 153 3.99 6.02 0.99
CA GLY A 153 4.78 6.00 -0.26
C GLY A 153 6.16 6.63 -0.07
N SER A 154 6.23 7.75 0.65
CA SER A 154 7.51 8.36 1.01
C SER A 154 8.32 7.48 1.96
N GLN A 155 7.66 6.78 2.91
CA GLN A 155 8.34 5.83 3.81
C GLN A 155 8.85 4.60 3.05
N SER A 156 8.10 4.08 2.08
CA SER A 156 8.55 2.97 1.22
C SER A 156 9.83 3.32 0.46
N PHE A 157 9.87 4.51 -0.16
CA PHE A 157 11.07 4.97 -0.87
C PHE A 157 12.26 5.17 0.10
N LEU A 158 12.00 5.81 1.25
CA LEU A 158 13.04 6.02 2.26
C LEU A 158 13.59 4.69 2.79
N PHE A 159 12.73 3.72 3.05
CA PHE A 159 13.13 2.41 3.56
C PHE A 159 14.02 1.66 2.59
N ALA A 160 13.83 1.81 1.29
CA ALA A 160 14.71 1.25 0.26
C ALA A 160 16.16 1.76 0.35
N THR A 161 16.39 2.94 0.97
CA THR A 161 17.75 3.45 1.24
C THR A 161 18.36 2.89 2.53
N GLN A 162 17.58 2.15 3.31
CA GLN A 162 17.92 1.73 4.68
C GLN A 162 17.94 0.21 4.86
N SER A 163 17.43 -0.54 3.88
CA SER A 163 17.29 -2.00 3.98
C SER A 163 17.56 -2.68 2.64
N ASN A 164 18.34 -3.76 2.68
CA ASN A 164 18.59 -4.67 1.56
C ASN A 164 17.80 -5.99 1.74
N GLU A 165 16.88 -6.06 2.69
CA GLU A 165 16.13 -7.25 3.06
C GLU A 165 14.78 -7.37 2.32
N ILE A 166 14.55 -6.49 1.33
CA ILE A 166 13.35 -6.45 0.50
C ILE A 166 13.72 -6.56 -0.99
N GLU A 167 12.83 -7.16 -1.78
CA GLU A 167 13.05 -7.37 -3.22
C GLU A 167 12.73 -6.12 -4.05
N THR A 168 11.79 -5.31 -3.60
CA THR A 168 11.37 -4.08 -4.29
C THR A 168 10.62 -3.15 -3.36
N ALA A 169 10.64 -1.84 -3.69
CA ALA A 169 9.80 -0.84 -3.06
C ALA A 169 8.88 -0.17 -4.08
N ILE A 170 7.59 -0.08 -3.72
CA ILE A 170 6.54 0.49 -4.55
C ILE A 170 6.05 1.76 -3.88
N VAL A 171 6.10 2.86 -4.64
CA VAL A 171 5.88 4.24 -4.16
C VAL A 171 4.63 4.80 -4.81
N CYS A 172 3.51 4.81 -4.09
CA CYS A 172 2.27 5.39 -4.58
C CYS A 172 2.16 6.84 -4.09
N TYR A 173 2.26 7.80 -5.01
CA TYR A 173 2.18 9.26 -4.78
C TYR A 173 2.94 9.74 -3.54
N GLY A 174 4.12 9.14 -3.31
CA GLY A 174 5.08 9.52 -2.28
C GLY A 174 6.28 10.27 -2.85
N THR A 175 6.96 11.04 -2.03
CA THR A 175 8.19 11.75 -2.41
C THR A 175 9.43 10.88 -2.18
N GLY A 176 10.46 11.05 -2.98
CA GLY A 176 11.76 10.45 -2.74
C GLY A 176 12.52 11.09 -1.57
N PRO A 177 13.59 10.43 -1.09
CA PRO A 177 14.49 10.98 -0.09
C PRO A 177 15.06 12.33 -0.50
N LYS A 178 15.14 13.28 0.45
CA LYS A 178 15.67 14.63 0.18
C LYS A 178 17.18 14.64 -0.04
N ALA A 179 17.90 13.78 0.69
CA ALA A 179 19.35 13.67 0.59
C ALA A 179 19.72 12.79 -0.61
N THR A 180 20.31 13.36 -1.65
CA THR A 180 20.72 12.63 -2.86
C THR A 180 21.75 11.55 -2.55
N SER A 181 22.59 11.74 -1.53
CA SER A 181 23.54 10.71 -1.06
C SER A 181 22.89 9.43 -0.53
N ALA A 182 21.61 9.47 -0.12
CA ALA A 182 20.91 8.28 0.35
C ALA A 182 20.65 7.26 -0.77
N TYR A 183 20.52 7.73 -2.02
CA TYR A 183 20.18 6.88 -3.17
C TYR A 183 21.28 5.87 -3.51
N GLN A 184 22.53 6.14 -3.15
CA GLN A 184 23.65 5.21 -3.36
C GLN A 184 23.51 3.89 -2.56
N ASN A 185 22.65 3.88 -1.53
CA ASN A 185 22.39 2.69 -0.72
C ASN A 185 21.29 1.81 -1.31
N ILE A 186 20.55 2.28 -2.31
CA ILE A 186 19.48 1.50 -2.93
C ILE A 186 20.09 0.43 -3.84
N GLN A 187 19.68 -0.84 -3.66
CA GLN A 187 20.16 -1.97 -4.45
C GLN A 187 19.01 -2.76 -5.11
N ILE A 188 17.80 -2.24 -4.99
CA ILE A 188 16.57 -2.87 -5.44
C ILE A 188 15.82 -1.96 -6.42
N PRO A 189 14.97 -2.50 -7.30
CA PRO A 189 14.14 -1.68 -8.17
C PRO A 189 13.08 -0.91 -7.37
N ILE A 190 12.84 0.33 -7.78
CA ILE A 190 11.80 1.21 -7.23
C ILE A 190 10.76 1.48 -8.31
N TYR A 191 9.49 1.26 -7.97
CA TYR A 191 8.37 1.50 -8.87
C TYR A 191 7.46 2.62 -8.35
N GLY A 192 7.45 3.75 -9.05
CA GLY A 192 6.66 4.93 -8.70
C GLY A 192 5.32 4.98 -9.44
N PHE A 193 4.25 5.38 -8.74
CA PHE A 193 2.89 5.57 -9.23
C PHE A 193 2.43 6.97 -8.85
N TYR A 194 2.26 7.86 -9.82
CA TYR A 194 2.05 9.30 -9.58
C TYR A 194 0.82 9.83 -10.31
N GLY A 195 0.01 10.66 -9.64
CA GLY A 195 -1.10 11.34 -10.30
C GLY A 195 -0.64 12.58 -11.07
N GLY A 196 -1.12 12.77 -12.30
CA GLY A 196 -0.71 13.89 -13.15
C GLY A 196 -1.00 15.27 -12.56
N ASN A 197 -2.07 15.38 -11.76
CA ASN A 197 -2.47 16.63 -11.09
C ASN A 197 -1.82 16.82 -9.70
N ASP A 198 -0.87 15.96 -9.30
CA ASP A 198 -0.15 16.09 -8.02
C ASP A 198 1.19 16.84 -8.21
N ASN A 199 1.11 18.14 -8.51
CA ASN A 199 2.28 18.97 -8.79
C ASN A 199 3.31 18.95 -7.66
N ARG A 200 2.86 18.87 -6.39
CA ARG A 200 3.74 18.86 -5.22
C ARG A 200 4.64 17.63 -5.18
N VAL A 201 4.09 16.46 -5.42
CA VAL A 201 4.86 15.20 -5.43
C VAL A 201 5.64 15.08 -6.71
N ASN A 202 5.03 15.38 -7.86
CA ASN A 202 5.66 15.24 -9.17
C ASN A 202 6.91 16.11 -9.32
N ALA A 203 6.98 17.28 -8.64
CA ALA A 203 8.17 18.12 -8.61
C ALA A 203 9.42 17.42 -8.02
N THR A 204 9.24 16.31 -7.27
CA THR A 204 10.35 15.55 -6.69
C THR A 204 10.85 14.40 -7.58
N ILE A 205 10.10 14.03 -8.62
CA ILE A 205 10.43 12.90 -9.50
C ILE A 205 11.75 13.13 -10.25
N PRO A 206 12.01 14.31 -10.90
CA PRO A 206 13.23 14.48 -11.67
C PRO A 206 14.50 14.34 -10.86
N SER A 207 14.53 14.87 -9.63
CA SER A 207 15.70 14.74 -8.75
C SER A 207 15.93 13.29 -8.29
N SER A 208 14.85 12.57 -7.97
CA SER A 208 14.93 11.14 -7.63
C SER A 208 15.41 10.32 -8.83
N GLN A 209 14.93 10.63 -10.03
CA GLN A 209 15.28 9.91 -11.24
C GLN A 209 16.76 10.11 -11.58
N ALA A 210 17.27 11.35 -11.50
CA ALA A 210 18.69 11.65 -11.68
C ALA A 210 19.57 10.90 -10.67
N ALA A 211 19.22 10.97 -9.37
CA ALA A 211 19.98 10.31 -8.32
C ALA A 211 19.99 8.77 -8.46
N MET A 212 18.89 8.15 -8.88
CA MET A 212 18.83 6.72 -9.17
C MET A 212 19.68 6.33 -10.39
N GLN A 213 19.62 7.13 -11.46
CA GLN A 213 20.42 6.93 -12.67
C GLN A 213 21.91 7.05 -12.39
N ASP A 214 22.34 8.05 -11.62
CA ASP A 214 23.73 8.27 -11.24
C ASP A 214 24.31 7.08 -10.47
N ASN A 215 23.45 6.33 -9.75
CA ASN A 215 23.83 5.13 -9.01
C ASN A 215 23.54 3.81 -9.78
N SER A 216 23.18 3.89 -11.07
CA SER A 216 22.83 2.73 -11.91
C SER A 216 21.67 1.89 -11.36
N ASN A 217 20.78 2.50 -10.60
CA ASN A 217 19.63 1.86 -9.98
C ASN A 217 18.35 2.04 -10.81
N THR A 218 17.46 1.07 -10.74
CA THR A 218 16.18 1.12 -11.45
C THR A 218 15.16 1.96 -10.72
N PHE A 219 14.67 3.03 -11.36
CA PHE A 219 13.50 3.79 -10.93
C PHE A 219 12.53 3.96 -12.09
N GLU A 220 11.42 3.24 -12.05
CA GLU A 220 10.36 3.32 -13.06
C GLU A 220 9.18 4.13 -12.50
N ALA A 221 9.13 5.41 -12.84
CA ALA A 221 8.06 6.33 -12.45
C ALA A 221 7.00 6.41 -13.57
N VAL A 222 5.75 6.10 -13.26
CA VAL A 222 4.61 6.28 -14.17
C VAL A 222 3.70 7.37 -13.63
N ILE A 223 3.40 8.36 -14.49
CA ILE A 223 2.49 9.46 -14.19
C ILE A 223 1.16 9.18 -14.90
N TYR A 224 0.08 9.08 -14.13
CA TYR A 224 -1.27 8.85 -14.62
C TYR A 224 -1.95 10.19 -14.89
N GLU A 225 -2.10 10.53 -16.16
CA GLU A 225 -2.61 11.83 -16.61
C GLU A 225 -4.00 12.13 -16.04
N GLY A 226 -4.20 13.36 -15.58
CA GLY A 226 -5.46 13.85 -15.02
C GLY A 226 -5.83 13.29 -13.64
N ALA A 227 -5.13 12.27 -13.16
CA ALA A 227 -5.38 11.71 -11.84
C ALA A 227 -4.83 12.64 -10.73
N GLY A 228 -5.54 12.67 -9.60
CA GLY A 228 -5.12 13.44 -8.41
C GLY A 228 -4.22 12.66 -7.48
N HIS A 229 -3.73 13.35 -6.43
CA HIS A 229 -3.10 12.69 -5.29
C HIS A 229 -4.05 11.67 -4.66
N GLY A 230 -3.56 10.48 -4.31
CA GLY A 230 -4.40 9.45 -3.67
C GLY A 230 -5.38 8.75 -4.62
N PHE A 231 -5.10 8.71 -5.91
CA PHE A 231 -5.99 8.13 -6.92
C PHE A 231 -6.33 6.65 -6.69
N PHE A 232 -5.51 5.87 -5.97
CA PHE A 232 -5.87 4.52 -5.59
C PHE A 232 -7.08 4.49 -4.65
N ARG A 233 -7.19 5.43 -3.74
CA ARG A 233 -8.34 5.58 -2.86
C ARG A 233 -9.48 6.31 -3.56
N ALA A 234 -9.20 7.48 -4.11
CA ALA A 234 -10.21 8.31 -4.77
C ALA A 234 -10.90 7.58 -5.94
N GLY A 235 -10.19 6.71 -6.64
CA GLY A 235 -10.74 5.93 -7.75
C GLY A 235 -11.76 4.86 -7.34
N GLU A 236 -11.93 4.59 -6.04
CA GLU A 236 -12.98 3.71 -5.50
C GLU A 236 -14.27 4.46 -5.16
N GLU A 237 -14.22 5.78 -5.04
CA GLU A 237 -15.37 6.59 -4.65
C GLU A 237 -16.40 6.65 -5.80
N GLU A 238 -17.70 6.58 -5.47
CA GLU A 238 -18.78 6.57 -6.44
C GLU A 238 -18.76 7.79 -7.38
N ASN A 239 -18.46 8.97 -6.81
CA ASN A 239 -18.40 10.25 -7.53
C ASN A 239 -17.00 10.64 -7.95
N THR A 240 -16.10 9.67 -8.15
CA THR A 240 -14.72 9.94 -8.58
C THR A 240 -14.66 10.40 -10.03
N SER A 241 -13.58 11.14 -10.38
CA SER A 241 -13.32 11.49 -11.78
C SER A 241 -12.94 10.22 -12.60
N GLU A 242 -13.30 10.22 -13.88
CA GLU A 242 -12.89 9.14 -14.79
C GLU A 242 -11.36 8.97 -14.84
N ALA A 243 -10.60 10.05 -14.68
CA ALA A 243 -9.15 10.00 -14.63
C ALA A 243 -8.65 9.23 -13.38
N ASN A 244 -9.23 9.45 -12.20
CA ASN A 244 -8.87 8.69 -11.00
C ASN A 244 -9.25 7.21 -11.11
N LYS A 245 -10.45 6.91 -11.65
CA LYS A 245 -10.91 5.55 -11.88
C LYS A 245 -9.98 4.80 -12.84
N LYS A 246 -9.65 5.42 -13.98
CA LYS A 246 -8.72 4.88 -14.97
C LYS A 246 -7.33 4.64 -14.35
N ALA A 247 -6.78 5.65 -13.68
CA ALA A 247 -5.47 5.57 -13.04
C ALA A 247 -5.40 4.45 -11.99
N ARG A 248 -6.46 4.28 -11.19
CA ARG A 248 -6.54 3.18 -10.23
C ARG A 248 -6.52 1.82 -10.92
N ASN A 249 -7.34 1.63 -11.96
CA ASN A 249 -7.42 0.35 -12.67
C ASN A 249 -6.10 0.00 -13.37
N GLU A 250 -5.49 0.96 -14.07
CA GLU A 250 -4.18 0.79 -14.70
C GLU A 250 -3.07 0.58 -13.66
N GLY A 251 -3.15 1.30 -12.53
CA GLY A 251 -2.25 1.14 -11.40
C GLY A 251 -2.31 -0.25 -10.79
N LEU A 252 -3.50 -0.79 -10.52
CA LEU A 252 -3.66 -2.16 -10.02
C LEU A 252 -3.14 -3.21 -11.01
N ALA A 253 -3.41 -3.03 -12.29
CA ALA A 253 -2.89 -3.91 -13.33
C ALA A 253 -1.35 -3.87 -13.41
N ARG A 254 -0.74 -2.68 -13.27
CA ARG A 254 0.72 -2.53 -13.21
C ARG A 254 1.28 -3.13 -11.92
N LEU A 255 0.64 -2.90 -10.79
CA LEU A 255 1.04 -3.50 -9.50
C LEU A 255 1.09 -5.01 -9.60
N LYS A 256 0.05 -5.65 -10.14
CA LYS A 256 0.00 -7.10 -10.34
C LYS A 256 1.17 -7.60 -11.20
N ARG A 257 1.54 -6.87 -12.28
CA ARG A 257 2.70 -7.24 -13.12
C ARG A 257 4.03 -7.10 -12.36
N ILE A 258 4.21 -6.05 -11.58
CA ILE A 258 5.43 -5.85 -10.77
C ILE A 258 5.56 -6.99 -9.74
N LEU A 259 4.50 -7.26 -9.01
CA LEU A 259 4.52 -8.31 -7.99
C LEU A 259 4.73 -9.71 -8.58
N SER A 260 4.31 -9.97 -9.83
CA SER A 260 4.52 -11.27 -10.50
C SER A 260 5.99 -11.60 -10.79
N SER A 261 6.92 -10.65 -10.58
CA SER A 261 8.36 -10.90 -10.67
C SER A 261 9.00 -11.35 -9.34
N LEU A 262 8.22 -11.39 -8.26
CA LEU A 262 8.65 -11.89 -6.95
C LEU A 262 8.57 -13.41 -6.90
#